data_d9b04c4b4fce1f53abf2e3205c0549f8
#
_entry.id   d9b04c4b4fce1f53abf2e3205c0549f8
#
_cell.length_a   1.000
_cell.length_b   1.000
_cell.length_c   1.000
_cell.angle_alpha   90.00
_cell.angle_beta   90.00
_cell.angle_gamma   90.00
#
_symmetry.space_group_name_H-M   'P 1'
#
loop_
_entity.id
_entity.type
_entity.pdbx_description
1 polymer ?
#
loop_
_entity_poly.entity_id
_entity_poly.type
_entity_poly.pdbx_seq_one_letter_code
_entity_poly.pdbx_strand_id
1 'polypeptide(L)'
;MDIGDKIKQIISDSIEIKHFEVKDFTGRHLNHEQHNGGFHLEATIVSDHFIDKSLIDRHKIVYAVLGDLMKHEIHAFSMKTLTIDEWESL
;
A
#
# COMPACT_ATOMS: atom_id res chain seq x y z
N MET A 1 -12.55 -2.52 11.61
CA MET A 1 -11.84 -1.98 10.43
C MET A 1 -10.73 -2.94 10.05
N ASP A 2 -10.73 -3.43 8.84
CA ASP A 2 -9.67 -4.34 8.42
C ASP A 2 -8.39 -3.57 8.08
N ILE A 3 -7.30 -4.30 7.81
CA ILE A 3 -6.01 -3.68 7.56
C ILE A 3 -6.03 -2.83 6.28
N GLY A 4 -6.76 -3.25 5.26
CA GLY A 4 -6.88 -2.48 4.03
C GLY A 4 -7.54 -1.14 4.26
N ASP A 5 -8.63 -1.11 5.03
CA ASP A 5 -9.32 0.13 5.37
C ASP A 5 -8.44 1.05 6.20
N LYS A 6 -7.68 0.46 7.12
CA LYS A 6 -6.77 1.21 7.98
C LYS A 6 -5.68 1.89 7.16
N ILE A 7 -5.09 1.16 6.22
CA ILE A 7 -4.06 1.70 5.32
C ILE A 7 -4.64 2.82 4.47
N LYS A 8 -5.81 2.59 3.88
CA LYS A 8 -6.48 3.59 3.05
C LYS A 8 -6.71 4.88 3.84
N GLN A 9 -7.20 4.76 5.07
CA GLN A 9 -7.47 5.91 5.90
C GLN A 9 -6.20 6.72 6.18
N ILE A 10 -5.13 6.02 6.55
CA ILE A 10 -3.86 6.67 6.88
C ILE A 10 -3.29 7.40 5.67
N ILE A 11 -3.30 6.75 4.51
CA ILE A 11 -2.77 7.37 3.29
C ILE A 11 -3.65 8.55 2.88
N SER A 12 -4.98 8.40 2.94
CA SER A 12 -5.92 9.46 2.56
C SER A 12 -5.79 10.71 3.43
N ASP A 13 -5.37 10.54 4.67
CA ASP A 13 -5.16 11.68 5.56
C ASP A 13 -3.96 12.52 5.15
N SER A 14 -3.03 11.95 4.40
CA SER A 14 -1.79 12.62 4.02
C SER A 14 -1.74 13.04 2.55
N ILE A 15 -2.33 12.27 1.65
CA ILE A 15 -2.36 12.58 0.23
C ILE A 15 -3.76 12.32 -0.33
N GLU A 16 -4.12 13.05 -1.38
CA GLU A 16 -5.40 12.86 -2.04
C GLU A 16 -5.33 11.61 -2.91
N ILE A 17 -6.26 10.67 -2.70
CA ILE A 17 -6.29 9.41 -3.43
C ILE A 17 -7.45 9.39 -4.40
N LYS A 18 -7.18 9.10 -5.68
CA LYS A 18 -8.20 8.89 -6.70
C LYS A 18 -8.77 7.49 -6.63
N HIS A 19 -7.91 6.49 -6.44
CA HIS A 19 -8.29 5.09 -6.40
C HIS A 19 -7.36 4.34 -5.47
N PHE A 20 -7.92 3.43 -4.71
CA PHE A 20 -7.15 2.59 -3.79
C PHE A 20 -7.72 1.19 -3.78
N GLU A 21 -6.84 0.21 -3.93
CA GLU A 21 -7.21 -1.17 -3.93
C GLU A 21 -6.13 -1.96 -3.19
N VAL A 22 -6.53 -2.88 -2.35
CA VAL A 22 -5.57 -3.72 -1.65
C VAL A 22 -6.01 -5.18 -1.71
N LYS A 23 -5.05 -6.05 -1.94
CA LYS A 23 -5.26 -7.49 -1.89
C LYS A 23 -4.47 -8.05 -0.72
N ASP A 24 -5.13 -8.85 0.08
CA ASP A 24 -4.53 -9.46 1.26
C ASP A 24 -4.20 -10.92 0.95
N PHE A 25 -2.92 -11.20 0.90
CA PHE A 25 -2.42 -12.55 0.64
C PHE A 25 -2.02 -13.29 1.91
N THR A 26 -2.33 -12.75 3.06
CA THR A 26 -1.93 -13.33 4.33
C THR A 26 -2.42 -14.78 4.46
N GLY A 27 -3.66 -15.05 4.06
CA GLY A 27 -4.23 -16.39 4.16
C GLY A 27 -3.51 -17.45 3.33
N ARG A 28 -2.81 -17.03 2.26
CA ARG A 28 -2.07 -17.96 1.40
C ARG A 28 -0.82 -18.50 2.07
N HIS A 29 -0.40 -17.88 3.16
CA HIS A 29 0.80 -18.25 3.89
C HIS A 29 0.52 -19.03 5.17
N LEU A 30 -0.75 -19.25 5.48
CA LEU A 30 -1.13 -19.92 6.73
C LEU A 30 -0.64 -21.36 6.82
N ASN A 31 -0.38 -22.01 5.70
CA ASN A 31 0.12 -23.37 5.67
C ASN A 31 1.63 -23.48 5.85
N HIS A 32 2.32 -22.37 5.91
CA HIS A 32 3.75 -22.34 6.07
C HIS A 32 4.10 -22.32 7.55
N GLU A 33 4.91 -23.26 7.96
CA GLU A 33 5.29 -23.36 9.37
C GLU A 33 6.02 -22.13 9.87
N GLN A 34 6.62 -21.39 8.97
CA GLN A 34 7.41 -20.22 9.30
C GLN A 34 6.61 -18.92 9.25
N HIS A 35 5.31 -19.02 9.12
CA HIS A 35 4.48 -17.82 9.12
C HIS A 35 4.49 -17.21 10.52
N ASN A 36 5.02 -16.03 10.63
CA ASN A 36 5.22 -15.33 11.90
C ASN A 36 4.12 -14.33 12.23
N GLY A 37 3.01 -14.43 11.58
CA GLY A 37 1.97 -13.40 11.69
C GLY A 37 2.31 -12.20 10.82
N GLY A 38 1.56 -11.12 10.99
CA GLY A 38 1.67 -9.95 10.14
C GLY A 38 0.95 -10.14 8.81
N PHE A 39 0.80 -9.07 8.07
CA PHE A 39 0.04 -9.07 6.83
C PHE A 39 0.94 -9.06 5.61
N HIS A 40 0.53 -9.81 4.58
CA HIS A 40 1.17 -9.81 3.26
C HIS A 40 0.21 -9.15 2.30
N LEU A 41 0.51 -7.93 1.88
CA LEU A 41 -0.43 -7.10 1.14
C LEU A 41 0.14 -6.64 -0.19
N GLU A 42 -0.77 -6.45 -1.16
CA GLU A 42 -0.44 -5.81 -2.43
C GLU A 42 -1.46 -4.71 -2.67
N ALA A 43 -1.00 -3.49 -2.87
CA ALA A 43 -1.86 -2.33 -3.03
C ALA A 43 -1.67 -1.65 -4.37
N THR A 44 -2.74 -1.07 -4.90
CA THR A 44 -2.69 -0.15 -6.02
C THR A 44 -3.15 1.21 -5.51
N ILE A 45 -2.30 2.21 -5.64
CA ILE A 45 -2.55 3.55 -5.12
C ILE A 45 -2.46 4.54 -6.28
N VAL A 46 -3.56 5.22 -6.57
CA VAL A 46 -3.62 6.18 -7.67
C VAL A 46 -3.79 7.58 -7.09
N SER A 47 -2.83 8.45 -7.37
CA SER A 47 -2.85 9.81 -6.85
C SER A 47 -2.00 10.73 -7.73
N ASP A 48 -2.51 11.92 -7.98
CA ASP A 48 -1.72 12.93 -8.68
C ASP A 48 -0.61 13.52 -7.82
N HIS A 49 -0.59 13.18 -6.54
CA HIS A 49 0.55 13.51 -5.68
C HIS A 49 1.85 12.87 -6.21
N PHE A 50 1.72 11.82 -7.02
CA PHE A 50 2.86 11.11 -7.60
C PHE A 50 3.39 11.70 -8.91
N ILE A 51 2.75 12.75 -9.44
CA ILE A 51 3.20 13.40 -10.68
C ILE A 51 4.63 13.92 -10.48
N ASP A 52 5.46 13.71 -11.51
CA ASP A 52 6.87 14.14 -11.54
C ASP A 52 7.75 13.47 -10.48
N LYS A 53 7.30 12.35 -9.93
CA LYS A 53 8.09 11.58 -8.96
C LYS A 53 8.49 10.24 -9.53
N SER A 54 9.72 9.82 -9.24
CA SER A 54 10.18 8.48 -9.61
C SER A 54 9.43 7.43 -8.82
N LEU A 55 9.49 6.17 -9.27
CA LEU A 55 8.87 5.07 -8.52
C LEU A 55 9.44 4.96 -7.11
N ILE A 56 10.74 5.13 -6.96
CA ILE A 56 11.39 5.09 -5.65
C ILE A 56 10.83 6.17 -4.74
N ASP A 57 10.70 7.39 -5.26
CA ASP A 57 10.19 8.50 -4.46
C ASP A 57 8.74 8.30 -4.06
N ARG A 58 7.93 7.76 -4.97
CA ARG A 58 6.52 7.44 -4.67
C ARG A 58 6.44 6.42 -3.54
N HIS A 59 7.26 5.38 -3.60
CA HIS A 59 7.27 4.34 -2.56
C HIS A 59 7.75 4.90 -1.23
N LYS A 60 8.74 5.77 -1.24
CA LYS A 60 9.21 6.41 0.00
C LYS A 60 8.12 7.24 0.66
N ILE A 61 7.33 7.94 -0.14
CA ILE A 61 6.21 8.72 0.38
C ILE A 61 5.22 7.81 1.10
N VAL A 62 4.85 6.70 0.47
CA VAL A 62 3.87 5.78 1.05
C VAL A 62 4.42 5.14 2.32
N TYR A 63 5.66 4.67 2.30
CA TYR A 63 6.27 4.07 3.49
C TYR A 63 6.35 5.07 4.64
N ALA A 64 6.70 6.32 4.36
CA ALA A 64 6.76 7.35 5.39
C ALA A 64 5.38 7.59 6.00
N VAL A 65 4.35 7.61 5.17
CA VAL A 65 2.97 7.83 5.64
C VAL A 65 2.50 6.66 6.50
N LEU A 66 2.83 5.43 6.10
CA LEU A 66 2.41 4.24 6.84
C LEU A 66 3.17 4.06 8.16
N GLY A 67 4.42 4.54 8.22
CA GLY A 67 5.17 4.58 9.46
C GLY A 67 5.16 3.30 10.27
N ASP A 68 4.60 3.36 11.47
CA ASP A 68 4.63 2.25 12.41
C ASP A 68 3.91 0.99 11.94
N LEU A 69 2.93 1.12 11.03
CA LEU A 69 2.28 -0.08 10.49
C LEU A 69 3.27 -0.99 9.79
N MET A 70 4.23 -0.41 9.08
CA MET A 70 5.24 -1.20 8.38
C MET A 70 6.18 -1.91 9.34
N LYS A 71 6.34 -1.40 10.55
CA LYS A 71 7.21 -1.99 11.55
C LYS A 71 6.55 -3.11 12.33
N HIS A 72 5.24 -3.02 12.55
CA HIS A 72 4.57 -3.88 13.52
C HIS A 72 3.47 -4.75 12.94
N GLU A 73 2.71 -4.27 11.99
CA GLU A 73 1.52 -4.97 11.51
C GLU A 73 1.68 -5.57 10.12
N ILE A 74 2.46 -4.92 9.24
CA ILE A 74 2.61 -5.37 7.87
C ILE A 74 3.94 -6.07 7.70
N HIS A 75 3.89 -7.37 7.37
CA HIS A 75 5.09 -8.16 7.18
C HIS A 75 5.70 -7.93 5.79
N ALA A 76 4.86 -7.89 4.77
CA ALA A 76 5.31 -7.63 3.41
C ALA A 76 4.27 -6.76 2.71
N PHE A 77 4.74 -5.77 1.98
CA PHE A 77 3.87 -4.81 1.31
C PHE A 77 4.43 -4.47 -0.07
N SER A 78 3.72 -4.91 -1.11
CA SER A 78 4.00 -4.54 -2.49
C SER A 78 3.01 -3.49 -2.92
N MET A 79 3.45 -2.54 -3.73
CA MET A 79 2.55 -1.49 -4.18
C MET A 79 2.80 -1.09 -5.61
N LYS A 80 1.73 -0.66 -6.27
CA LYS A 80 1.78 0.05 -7.53
C LYS A 80 1.35 1.47 -7.25
N THR A 81 2.18 2.43 -7.61
CA THR A 81 1.90 3.85 -7.36
C THR A 81 1.77 4.54 -8.71
N LEU A 82 0.58 5.02 -9.01
CA LEU A 82 0.23 5.53 -10.33
C LEU A 82 -0.33 6.94 -10.22
N THR A 83 -0.05 7.77 -11.24
CA THR A 83 -0.82 9.00 -11.43
C THR A 83 -2.16 8.62 -12.05
N ILE A 84 -3.11 9.55 -12.05
CA ILE A 84 -4.41 9.32 -12.68
C ILE A 84 -4.24 9.00 -14.16
N ASP A 85 -3.38 9.74 -14.87
CA ASP A 85 -3.13 9.50 -16.29
C ASP A 85 -2.55 8.12 -16.54
N GLU A 86 -1.59 7.70 -15.73
CA GLU A 86 -1.00 6.37 -15.86
C GLU A 86 -2.04 5.28 -15.65
N TRP A 87 -2.88 5.45 -14.65
CA TRP A 87 -3.93 4.48 -14.33
C TRP A 87 -4.96 4.39 -15.44
N GLU A 88 -5.39 5.52 -15.99
CA GLU A 88 -6.38 5.53 -17.07
C GLU A 88 -5.84 5.00 -18.39
N SER A 89 -4.53 4.91 -18.52
CA SER A 89 -3.87 4.40 -19.73
C SER A 89 -3.66 2.88 -19.71
N LEU A 90 -4.00 2.21 -18.65
CA LEU A 90 -3.84 0.75 -18.54
C LEU A 90 -4.79 -0.04 -19.44
#